data_7e326c181e5af7877154ecd6c25026a6
#
_entry.id   7e326c181e5af7877154ecd6c25026a6
#
_cell.length_a   1.000
_cell.length_b   1.000
_cell.length_c   1.000
_cell.angle_alpha   90.00
_cell.angle_beta   90.00
_cell.angle_gamma   90.00
#
_symmetry.space_group_name_H-M   'P 1'
#
loop_
_entity.id
_entity.type
_entity.pdbx_description
1 polymer ?
#
loop_
_entity_poly.entity_id
_entity_poly.type
_entity_poly.pdbx_seq_one_letter_code
_entity_poly.pdbx_strand_id
1 'polypeptide(L)'
;MEKTMEPVKDASHLYEVERRARHAERPGFRIIELQISPTQKVPWHYHSNVQDAFYVIEGQLRLFLREPKEEVLLGPGDTYCVRPRRPHLVVNAGDCSATFLVLQGIGEYDYVPLV
;
A
#
# COMPACT_ATOMS: atom_id res chain seq x y z
N MET A 1 -20.64 2.00 6.93
CA MET A 1 -19.93 3.28 7.03
C MET A 1 -18.56 3.07 7.64
N GLU A 2 -17.58 3.68 7.07
CA GLU A 2 -16.22 3.53 7.56
C GLU A 2 -15.92 4.50 8.68
N LYS A 3 -15.09 4.05 9.59
CA LYS A 3 -14.64 4.88 10.69
C LYS A 3 -13.14 5.12 10.52
N THR A 4 -12.76 6.39 10.50
CA THR A 4 -11.37 6.80 10.39
C THR A 4 -10.71 6.77 11.75
N MET A 5 -9.51 6.19 11.82
CA MET A 5 -8.68 6.25 13.02
C MET A 5 -7.75 7.44 12.94
N GLU A 6 -7.05 7.74 14.03
CA GLU A 6 -6.06 8.81 14.02
C GLU A 6 -4.96 8.52 13.02
N PRO A 7 -4.50 9.52 12.26
CA PRO A 7 -3.36 9.33 11.35
C PRO A 7 -2.08 9.00 12.12
N VAL A 8 -1.27 8.13 11.56
CA VAL A 8 0.04 7.79 12.14
C VAL A 8 1.14 8.07 11.12
N LYS A 9 2.35 8.31 11.62
CA LYS A 9 3.52 8.55 10.79
C LYS A 9 4.25 7.25 10.46
N ASP A 10 4.10 6.24 11.30
CA ASP A 10 4.72 4.94 11.12
C ASP A 10 3.67 3.87 11.33
N ALA A 11 3.33 3.16 10.26
CA ALA A 11 2.30 2.13 10.28
C ALA A 11 2.89 0.72 10.37
N SER A 12 4.22 0.59 10.53
CA SER A 12 4.87 -0.72 10.47
C SER A 12 4.38 -1.68 11.56
N HIS A 13 3.84 -1.17 12.65
CA HIS A 13 3.30 -1.98 13.74
C HIS A 13 1.83 -2.35 13.56
N LEU A 14 1.17 -1.84 12.53
CA LEU A 14 -0.28 -2.02 12.36
C LEU A 14 -0.63 -3.25 11.54
N TYR A 15 0.32 -3.82 10.83
CA TYR A 15 0.11 -5.03 10.03
C TYR A 15 1.43 -5.76 9.86
N GLU A 16 1.35 -7.06 9.57
CA GLU A 16 2.52 -7.90 9.41
C GLU A 16 2.88 -8.10 7.95
N VAL A 17 4.18 -8.13 7.68
CA VAL A 17 4.73 -8.45 6.36
C VAL A 17 5.88 -9.43 6.56
N GLU A 18 6.24 -10.17 5.51
CA GLU A 18 7.39 -11.05 5.58
C GLU A 18 8.71 -10.29 5.57
N ARG A 19 8.75 -9.19 4.82
CA ARG A 19 9.96 -8.39 4.68
C ARG A 19 9.59 -6.97 4.32
N ARG A 20 10.35 -6.05 4.88
CA ARG A 20 10.21 -4.61 4.61
C ARG A 20 11.59 -4.02 4.37
N ALA A 21 11.76 -3.28 3.28
CA ALA A 21 13.00 -2.60 2.99
C ALA A 21 12.70 -1.17 2.57
N ARG A 22 13.53 -0.23 3.03
CA ARG A 22 13.40 1.17 2.67
C ARG A 22 14.54 1.52 1.73
N HIS A 23 14.21 1.81 0.48
CA HIS A 23 15.22 2.07 -0.55
C HIS A 23 15.60 3.52 -0.63
N ALA A 24 14.68 4.43 -0.36
CA ALA A 24 14.95 5.85 -0.41
C ALA A 24 13.97 6.59 0.50
N GLU A 25 14.47 7.65 1.12
CA GLU A 25 13.61 8.53 1.90
C GLU A 25 14.21 9.93 1.90
N ARG A 26 13.37 10.89 1.52
CA ARG A 26 13.69 12.32 1.51
C ARG A 26 12.45 13.05 1.98
N PRO A 27 12.55 14.30 2.44
CA PRO A 27 11.35 15.05 2.79
C PRO A 27 10.34 15.02 1.64
N GLY A 28 9.13 14.54 1.92
CA GLY A 28 8.06 14.47 0.94
C GLY A 28 8.10 13.31 -0.04
N PHE A 29 9.03 12.36 0.14
CA PHE A 29 9.17 11.25 -0.83
C PHE A 29 9.84 10.04 -0.19
N ARG A 30 9.33 8.84 -0.51
CA ARG A 30 10.00 7.60 -0.11
C ARG A 30 9.65 6.45 -1.04
N ILE A 31 10.55 5.48 -1.11
CA ILE A 31 10.34 4.23 -1.82
C ILE A 31 10.54 3.09 -0.83
N ILE A 32 9.52 2.27 -0.65
CA ILE A 32 9.62 1.09 0.21
C ILE A 32 9.33 -0.15 -0.60
N GLU A 33 9.89 -1.27 -0.17
CA GLU A 33 9.63 -2.57 -0.73
C GLU A 33 8.99 -3.44 0.33
N LEU A 34 7.90 -4.11 -0.03
CA LEU A 34 7.20 -5.02 0.88
C LEU A 34 7.11 -6.39 0.24
N GLN A 35 7.21 -7.42 1.09
CA GLN A 35 6.92 -8.79 0.69
C GLN A 35 5.85 -9.32 1.63
N ILE A 36 4.75 -9.81 1.07
CA ILE A 36 3.64 -10.33 1.87
C ILE A 36 3.34 -11.77 1.47
N SER A 37 3.00 -12.59 2.46
CA SER A 37 2.57 -13.96 2.24
C SER A 37 1.14 -13.99 1.71
N PRO A 38 0.65 -15.15 1.24
CA PRO A 38 -0.74 -15.25 0.77
C PRO A 38 -1.80 -14.89 1.81
N THR A 39 -1.45 -14.94 3.11
CA THR A 39 -2.39 -14.64 4.19
C THR A 39 -2.21 -13.25 4.80
N GLN A 40 -1.23 -12.51 4.33
CA GLN A 40 -0.96 -11.17 4.84
C GLN A 40 -1.57 -10.11 3.92
N LYS A 41 -1.82 -8.95 4.49
CA LYS A 41 -2.41 -7.85 3.74
C LYS A 41 -2.00 -6.51 4.34
N VAL A 42 -2.07 -5.45 3.54
CA VAL A 42 -2.04 -4.09 4.06
C VAL A 42 -3.49 -3.67 4.19
N PRO A 43 -4.00 -3.51 5.42
CA PRO A 43 -5.43 -3.30 5.63
C PRO A 43 -5.93 -1.96 5.09
N TRP A 44 -7.25 -1.79 5.08
CA TRP A 44 -7.89 -0.58 4.57
C TRP A 44 -7.30 0.68 5.21
N HIS A 45 -6.87 1.60 4.38
CA HIS A 45 -6.32 2.88 4.82
C HIS A 45 -6.29 3.86 3.65
N TYR A 46 -5.97 5.12 3.96
CA TYR A 46 -5.60 6.09 2.92
C TYR A 46 -4.43 6.94 3.44
N HIS A 47 -3.82 7.69 2.54
CA HIS A 47 -2.80 8.67 2.87
C HIS A 47 -3.37 10.06 2.55
N SER A 48 -3.18 11.04 3.44
CA SER A 48 -3.79 12.35 3.26
C SER A 48 -3.13 13.17 2.15
N ASN A 49 -1.82 13.07 2.01
CA ASN A 49 -1.06 13.99 1.18
C ASN A 49 -0.19 13.34 0.11
N VAL A 50 0.00 12.03 0.17
CA VAL A 50 0.86 11.33 -0.79
C VAL A 50 0.05 10.33 -1.59
N GLN A 51 0.50 10.05 -2.81
CA GLN A 51 -0.03 8.96 -3.58
C GLN A 51 0.81 7.72 -3.33
N ASP A 52 0.21 6.54 -3.55
CA ASP A 52 0.90 5.27 -3.54
C ASP A 52 1.00 4.77 -4.98
N ALA A 53 2.20 4.73 -5.53
CA ALA A 53 2.42 4.11 -6.83
C ALA A 53 2.99 2.72 -6.59
N PHE A 54 2.22 1.69 -6.91
CA PHE A 54 2.60 0.30 -6.74
C PHE A 54 3.33 -0.19 -8.00
N TYR A 55 4.37 -0.99 -7.79
CA TYR A 55 5.07 -1.69 -8.86
C TYR A 55 5.38 -3.11 -8.38
N VAL A 56 4.78 -4.12 -9.04
CA VAL A 56 4.95 -5.51 -8.61
C VAL A 56 6.23 -6.07 -9.20
N ILE A 57 7.08 -6.63 -8.33
CA ILE A 57 8.32 -7.26 -8.74
C ILE A 57 8.08 -8.75 -8.96
N GLU A 58 7.37 -9.40 -8.02
CA GLU A 58 7.17 -10.84 -8.05
C GLU A 58 5.83 -11.16 -7.40
N GLY A 59 5.15 -12.20 -7.90
CA GLY A 59 3.86 -12.61 -7.37
C GLY A 59 2.73 -11.77 -7.94
N GLN A 60 1.60 -11.76 -7.26
CA GLN A 60 0.41 -11.06 -7.71
C GLN A 60 -0.25 -10.31 -6.57
N LEU A 61 -0.69 -9.11 -6.84
CA LEU A 61 -1.44 -8.28 -5.91
C LEU A 61 -2.84 -8.02 -6.42
N ARG A 62 -3.77 -7.88 -5.49
CA ARG A 62 -5.10 -7.37 -5.77
C ARG A 62 -5.31 -6.15 -4.89
N LEU A 63 -5.66 -5.04 -5.53
CA LEU A 63 -5.99 -3.82 -4.83
C LEU A 63 -7.49 -3.66 -4.83
N PHE A 64 -8.07 -3.43 -3.66
CA PHE A 64 -9.47 -3.04 -3.54
C PHE A 64 -9.49 -1.57 -3.19
N LEU A 65 -10.28 -0.80 -3.94
CA LEU A 65 -10.31 0.65 -3.80
C LEU A 65 -11.74 1.13 -3.64
N ARG A 66 -11.90 2.31 -3.06
CA ARG A 66 -13.19 2.99 -2.95
C ARG A 66 -13.05 4.38 -3.54
N GLU A 67 -14.19 5.03 -3.84
CA GLU A 67 -14.26 6.41 -4.28
C GLU A 67 -13.50 6.68 -5.57
N PRO A 68 -13.81 5.99 -6.67
CA PRO A 68 -14.89 5.01 -6.82
C PRO A 68 -14.46 3.61 -6.43
N LYS A 69 -15.43 2.73 -6.24
CA LYS A 69 -15.18 1.33 -5.95
C LYS A 69 -14.53 0.67 -7.17
N GLU A 70 -13.42 0.00 -6.95
CA GLU A 70 -12.65 -0.60 -8.02
C GLU A 70 -11.83 -1.76 -7.47
N GLU A 71 -11.54 -2.73 -8.33
CA GLU A 71 -10.70 -3.86 -7.99
C GLU A 71 -9.67 -4.01 -9.11
N VAL A 72 -8.39 -4.07 -8.76
CA VAL A 72 -7.30 -4.10 -9.74
C VAL A 72 -6.40 -5.28 -9.43
N LEU A 73 -6.10 -6.09 -10.43
CA LEU A 73 -5.18 -7.22 -10.32
C LEU A 73 -3.86 -6.85 -10.98
N LEU A 74 -2.76 -6.98 -10.25
CA LEU A 74 -1.43 -6.62 -10.74
C LEU A 74 -0.50 -7.83 -10.67
N GLY A 75 0.22 -8.09 -11.77
CA GLY A 75 1.27 -9.09 -11.83
C GLY A 75 2.64 -8.43 -12.00
N PRO A 76 3.71 -9.22 -12.14
CA PRO A 76 5.07 -8.67 -12.26
C PRO A 76 5.18 -7.66 -13.40
N GLY A 77 5.74 -6.49 -13.09
CA GLY A 77 5.90 -5.40 -14.04
C GLY A 77 4.71 -4.47 -14.15
N ASP A 78 3.56 -4.83 -13.54
CA ASP A 78 2.38 -3.97 -13.57
C ASP A 78 2.48 -2.88 -12.52
N THR A 79 1.84 -1.75 -12.82
CA THR A 79 1.82 -0.60 -11.92
C THR A 79 0.40 -0.08 -11.76
N TYR A 80 0.17 0.56 -10.63
CA TYR A 80 -1.08 1.26 -10.39
C TYR A 80 -0.84 2.37 -9.36
N CYS A 81 -1.35 3.57 -9.63
CA CYS A 81 -1.16 4.72 -8.76
C CYS A 81 -2.47 5.06 -8.05
N VAL A 82 -2.43 5.01 -6.72
CA VAL A 82 -3.56 5.37 -5.87
C VAL A 82 -3.38 6.83 -5.44
N ARG A 83 -4.32 7.69 -5.79
CA ARG A 83 -4.25 9.12 -5.46
C ARG A 83 -4.39 9.35 -3.96
N PRO A 84 -3.97 10.52 -3.45
CA PRO A 84 -4.17 10.85 -2.04
C PRO A 84 -5.65 10.76 -1.65
N ARG A 85 -5.90 10.36 -0.42
CA ARG A 85 -7.21 10.25 0.21
C ARG A 85 -8.10 9.14 -0.32
N ARG A 86 -7.62 8.32 -1.25
CA ARG A 86 -8.42 7.22 -1.77
C ARG A 86 -8.21 5.98 -0.92
N PRO A 87 -9.28 5.46 -0.28
CA PRO A 87 -9.16 4.25 0.54
C PRO A 87 -8.77 3.04 -0.29
N HIS A 88 -7.86 2.23 0.23
CA HIS A 88 -7.43 1.02 -0.47
C HIS A 88 -6.98 -0.07 0.50
N LEU A 89 -7.08 -1.29 0.01
CA LEU A 89 -6.70 -2.53 0.70
C LEU A 89 -5.81 -3.30 -0.27
N VAL A 90 -4.67 -3.79 0.21
CA VAL A 90 -3.73 -4.55 -0.62
C VAL A 90 -3.70 -5.99 -0.12
N VAL A 91 -4.01 -6.94 -1.01
CA VAL A 91 -3.94 -8.36 -0.68
C VAL A 91 -3.07 -9.09 -1.67
N ASN A 92 -2.53 -10.24 -1.24
CA ASN A 92 -1.82 -11.15 -2.13
C ASN A 92 -2.87 -11.96 -2.89
N ALA A 93 -2.82 -11.91 -4.22
CA ALA A 93 -3.81 -12.58 -5.06
C ALA A 93 -3.33 -13.96 -5.54
N GLY A 94 -2.12 -14.38 -5.14
CA GLY A 94 -1.56 -15.66 -5.56
C GLY A 94 -1.42 -16.64 -4.40
N ASP A 95 -0.71 -17.73 -4.65
CA ASP A 95 -0.43 -18.76 -3.65
C ASP A 95 1.03 -18.76 -3.20
N CYS A 96 1.81 -17.81 -3.66
CA CYS A 96 3.20 -17.59 -3.27
C CYS A 96 3.35 -16.17 -2.75
N SER A 97 4.50 -15.86 -2.14
CA SER A 97 4.80 -14.51 -1.67
C SER A 97 4.75 -13.51 -2.81
N ALA A 98 4.30 -12.30 -2.51
CA ALA A 98 4.29 -11.21 -3.48
C ALA A 98 5.25 -10.12 -2.98
N THR A 99 6.09 -9.61 -3.88
CA THR A 99 7.06 -8.57 -3.59
C THR A 99 6.75 -7.37 -4.48
N PHE A 100 6.68 -6.20 -3.88
CA PHE A 100 6.32 -4.99 -4.62
C PHE A 100 6.93 -3.75 -4.01
N LEU A 101 7.13 -2.75 -4.87
CA LEU A 101 7.56 -1.43 -4.45
C LEU A 101 6.34 -0.53 -4.27
N VAL A 102 6.44 0.37 -3.30
CA VAL A 102 5.48 1.46 -3.14
C VAL A 102 6.26 2.76 -3.16
N LEU A 103 6.00 3.57 -4.17
CA LEU A 103 6.62 4.89 -4.33
C LEU A 103 5.62 5.90 -3.79
N GLN A 104 5.99 6.58 -2.71
CA GLN A 104 5.10 7.49 -1.97
C GLN A 104 5.62 8.91 -2.05
N GLY A 105 4.82 9.79 -2.55
CA GLY A 105 5.14 11.20 -2.74
C GLY A 105 4.04 11.90 -3.52
N ILE A 106 4.12 13.19 -3.71
CA ILE A 106 5.05 14.10 -3.03
C ILE A 106 4.23 14.81 -1.97
N GLY A 107 4.76 14.84 -0.75
CA GLY A 107 4.06 15.45 0.37
C GLY A 107 4.43 14.78 1.68
N GLU A 108 3.85 15.26 2.76
CA GLU A 108 4.10 14.69 4.08
C GLU A 108 3.39 13.34 4.21
N TYR A 109 4.15 12.32 4.59
CA TYR A 109 3.58 10.98 4.75
C TYR A 109 2.74 10.86 6.01
N ASP A 110 1.58 10.23 5.87
CA ASP A 110 0.82 9.73 6.99
C ASP A 110 0.13 8.44 6.55
N TYR A 111 -0.46 7.74 7.48
CA TYR A 111 -1.24 6.52 7.24
C TYR A 111 -2.49 6.66 8.11
N VAL A 112 -3.65 6.66 7.47
CA VAL A 112 -4.94 6.80 8.16
C VAL A 112 -5.67 5.47 8.11
N PRO A 113 -5.65 4.70 9.21
CA PRO A 113 -6.34 3.41 9.22
C PRO A 113 -7.85 3.58 9.16
N LEU A 114 -8.51 2.63 8.54
CA LEU A 114 -9.97 2.58 8.46
C LEU A 114 -10.47 1.29 9.11
N VAL A 115 -11.60 1.37 9.75
CA VAL A 115 -12.25 0.21 10.37
C VAL A 115 -13.65 0.01 9.83
#